data_482bb89cdae7b2418c28fe34813261ba
#
_entry.id   482bb89cdae7b2418c28fe34813261ba
#
_cell.length_a   1.000
_cell.length_b   1.000
_cell.length_c   1.000
_cell.angle_alpha   90.00
_cell.angle_beta   90.00
_cell.angle_gamma   90.00
#
_symmetry.space_group_name_H-M   'P 1'
#
loop_
_entity.id
_entity.type
_entity.pdbx_description
1 polymer ?
#
loop_
_entity_poly.entity_id
_entity_poly.type
_entity_poly.pdbx_seq_one_letter_code
_entity_poly.pdbx_strand_id
1 'polypeptide(L)'
;MSNMQFDNDLIFNQKLMSLQQQNALNRFIERSNKREHLKSELQHKNPLEVSKPERASFRKAIINPRDGLALERIIEGNDLFPISYFEAGLKAAKSVCRIEVRDRIGRVRGHGTGFLVSPSLLLTNNHVLADEDAALFSLAQFNYELGLDLKEREIKNFRLAPNRFFITDEKLDFTLVAVEETSADAAKLSDFNFLPLLPHKGKILVGEHVSIIQHPSGAPKMVANRENKVQDIFDDFIHYETDTQPGSSGSAVFNDEWMVIALHHSGVPDPQDSTKYIANEGIRISSIVQFVMNQSQNLSDDKKKLLDDFSKSWELVENTTGELISEELSLEWHKDSTGYDTKFLGDNYEVSHPKLRPDLESDIALLKNGERILNYTHFSIVMSKKRRLAYYTVVNIDGDNLKNADREDDWNFDPRIDKKYQCGDELYIDNDLDRGHLVRRRDPVWGNSAEEANKDTFYFTNASPQHKKLNQETWLGLEDYILKNAKNFNLKVTVFTGPVFRSDDLIYRGVQIPAEFWKVVVIVKQDGNLSATAYLQSQKNLIDNLEFAYGEYKTYQVAVSKIENLTGLDFGELRNHDPLNQIESTNGHIIETYEDINF
;
A
#
# COMPACT_ATOMS: atom_id res chain seq x y z
N MET A 1 37.99 6.38 -28.59
CA MET A 1 36.53 6.29 -28.30
C MET A 1 36.19 5.42 -27.07
N SER A 2 37.03 4.46 -26.65
CA SER A 2 36.77 3.57 -25.52
C SER A 2 36.81 4.24 -24.12
N ASN A 3 37.68 5.20 -23.87
CA ASN A 3 37.82 5.83 -22.55
C ASN A 3 36.70 6.83 -22.19
N MET A 4 36.04 7.46 -23.15
CA MET A 4 34.94 8.40 -22.87
C MET A 4 33.64 7.70 -22.47
N GLN A 5 33.38 6.47 -22.91
CA GLN A 5 32.17 5.73 -22.55
C GLN A 5 32.31 5.11 -21.17
N PHE A 6 33.53 4.77 -20.74
CA PHE A 6 33.84 4.16 -19.45
C PHE A 6 33.78 5.12 -18.25
N ASP A 7 34.15 6.38 -18.44
CA ASP A 7 33.95 7.43 -17.43
C ASP A 7 32.45 7.76 -17.26
N ASN A 8 31.66 7.60 -18.31
CA ASN A 8 30.22 7.85 -18.27
C ASN A 8 29.45 6.84 -17.39
N ASP A 9 29.81 5.55 -17.39
CA ASP A 9 29.10 4.52 -16.61
C ASP A 9 29.36 4.67 -15.10
N LEU A 10 30.59 4.99 -14.70
CA LEU A 10 30.90 5.28 -13.28
C LEU A 10 30.21 6.56 -12.80
N ILE A 11 30.21 7.59 -13.64
CA ILE A 11 29.51 8.86 -13.38
C ILE A 11 27.98 8.61 -13.34
N PHE A 12 27.47 7.71 -14.17
CA PHE A 12 26.05 7.36 -14.20
C PHE A 12 25.61 6.67 -12.90
N ASN A 13 26.33 5.64 -12.43
CA ASN A 13 26.00 4.94 -11.18
C ASN A 13 26.14 5.86 -9.94
N GLN A 14 27.14 6.75 -9.91
CA GLN A 14 27.27 7.76 -8.87
C GLN A 14 26.12 8.77 -8.90
N LYS A 15 25.65 9.15 -10.09
CA LYS A 15 24.46 10.02 -10.23
C LYS A 15 23.18 9.33 -9.77
N LEU A 16 22.98 8.05 -10.13
CA LEU A 16 21.84 7.28 -9.66
C LEU A 16 21.82 7.19 -8.12
N MET A 17 22.95 6.84 -7.51
CA MET A 17 23.07 6.77 -6.06
C MET A 17 22.79 8.13 -5.39
N SER A 18 23.32 9.22 -5.96
CA SER A 18 23.05 10.58 -5.46
C SER A 18 21.58 10.97 -5.61
N LEU A 19 20.93 10.55 -6.69
CA LEU A 19 19.50 10.75 -6.91
C LEU A 19 18.66 9.99 -5.87
N GLN A 20 18.99 8.73 -5.59
CA GLN A 20 18.30 7.94 -4.57
C GLN A 20 18.45 8.55 -3.18
N GLN A 21 19.65 9.03 -2.81
CA GLN A 21 19.86 9.76 -1.54
C GLN A 21 19.01 11.03 -1.45
N GLN A 22 18.92 11.80 -2.53
CA GLN A 22 18.09 13.02 -2.55
C GLN A 22 16.61 12.68 -2.43
N ASN A 23 16.15 11.63 -3.12
CA ASN A 23 14.77 11.17 -3.04
C ASN A 23 14.43 10.67 -1.62
N ALA A 24 15.31 9.91 -0.99
CA ALA A 24 15.17 9.44 0.38
C ALA A 24 15.09 10.62 1.36
N LEU A 25 15.94 11.63 1.21
CA LEU A 25 15.88 12.85 2.03
C LEU A 25 14.55 13.60 1.84
N ASN A 26 14.08 13.77 0.62
CA ASN A 26 12.81 14.44 0.35
C ASN A 26 11.64 13.70 1.04
N ARG A 27 11.55 12.38 0.86
CA ARG A 27 10.54 11.54 1.56
C ARG A 27 10.66 11.65 3.08
N PHE A 28 11.88 11.67 3.60
CA PHE A 28 12.12 11.83 5.04
C PHE A 28 11.62 13.18 5.56
N ILE A 29 11.87 14.28 4.84
CA ILE A 29 11.40 15.62 5.23
C ILE A 29 9.88 15.71 5.14
N GLU A 30 9.28 15.25 4.05
CA GLU A 30 7.82 15.27 3.85
C GLU A 30 7.05 14.55 4.96
N ARG A 31 7.66 13.52 5.55
CA ARG A 31 7.04 12.71 6.60
C ARG A 31 7.46 13.06 8.02
N SER A 32 8.11 14.21 8.23
CA SER A 32 8.61 14.63 9.55
C SER A 32 7.51 14.69 10.60
N ASN A 33 6.38 15.33 10.31
CA ASN A 33 5.24 15.45 11.24
C ASN A 33 4.69 14.06 11.62
N LYS A 34 4.59 13.16 10.63
CA LYS A 34 4.09 11.79 10.88
C LYS A 34 5.03 11.01 11.79
N ARG A 35 6.34 11.09 11.58
CA ARG A 35 7.32 10.44 12.45
C ARG A 35 7.31 10.99 13.87
N GLU A 36 7.20 12.32 14.04
CA GLU A 36 7.08 12.92 15.38
C GLU A 36 5.81 12.42 16.08
N HIS A 37 4.70 12.31 15.37
CA HIS A 37 3.46 11.75 15.90
C HIS A 37 3.63 10.28 16.32
N LEU A 38 4.17 9.42 15.43
CA LEU A 38 4.45 8.01 15.72
C LEU A 38 5.38 7.85 16.93
N LYS A 39 6.43 8.67 17.00
CA LYS A 39 7.36 8.71 18.13
C LYS A 39 6.67 9.08 19.45
N SER A 40 5.76 10.04 19.40
CA SER A 40 4.93 10.43 20.57
C SER A 40 3.98 9.30 21.00
N GLU A 41 3.32 8.64 20.06
CA GLU A 41 2.44 7.50 20.38
C GLU A 41 3.22 6.33 21.01
N LEU A 42 4.38 5.97 20.45
CA LEU A 42 5.24 4.90 20.96
C LEU A 42 5.85 5.16 22.36
N GLN A 43 5.72 6.39 22.89
CA GLN A 43 6.07 6.65 24.31
C GLN A 43 5.03 6.10 25.30
N HIS A 44 3.80 5.85 24.84
CA HIS A 44 2.65 5.48 25.68
C HIS A 44 1.93 4.23 25.20
N LYS A 45 2.19 3.78 23.97
CA LYS A 45 1.58 2.63 23.33
C LYS A 45 2.67 1.71 22.75
N ASN A 46 2.38 0.43 22.64
CA ASN A 46 3.28 -0.52 22.00
C ASN A 46 3.11 -0.54 20.47
N PRO A 47 4.04 -1.15 19.70
CA PRO A 47 3.96 -1.21 18.24
C PRO A 47 2.67 -1.80 17.66
N LEU A 48 2.05 -2.77 18.36
CA LEU A 48 0.80 -3.38 17.93
C LEU A 48 -0.39 -2.42 18.03
N GLU A 49 -0.39 -1.55 19.05
CA GLU A 49 -1.45 -0.55 19.27
C GLU A 49 -1.33 0.67 18.34
N VAL A 50 -0.11 1.02 17.95
CA VAL A 50 0.16 2.15 17.04
C VAL A 50 -0.10 1.75 15.58
N SER A 51 0.07 0.49 15.25
CA SER A 51 -0.07 -0.02 13.89
C SER A 51 -1.52 -0.28 13.52
N LYS A 52 -1.80 -0.29 12.21
CA LYS A 52 -3.11 -0.73 11.71
C LYS A 52 -3.39 -2.17 12.16
N PRO A 53 -4.63 -2.47 12.57
CA PRO A 53 -4.99 -3.80 13.08
C PRO A 53 -4.63 -4.96 12.14
N GLU A 54 -4.76 -4.79 10.80
CA GLU A 54 -4.38 -5.83 9.83
C GLU A 54 -2.88 -6.15 9.89
N ARG A 55 -2.06 -5.10 10.02
CA ARG A 55 -0.61 -5.28 10.14
C ARG A 55 -0.25 -5.93 11.47
N ALA A 56 -0.90 -5.49 12.56
CA ALA A 56 -0.72 -6.05 13.88
C ALA A 56 -1.12 -7.53 13.93
N SER A 57 -2.26 -7.90 13.33
CA SER A 57 -2.72 -9.29 13.26
C SER A 57 -1.82 -10.15 12.38
N PHE A 58 -1.40 -9.66 11.21
CA PHE A 58 -0.44 -10.40 10.39
C PHE A 58 0.88 -10.57 11.14
N ARG A 59 1.36 -9.53 11.85
CA ARG A 59 2.59 -9.60 12.65
C ARG A 59 2.49 -10.67 13.73
N LYS A 60 1.39 -10.74 14.45
CA LYS A 60 1.12 -11.79 15.46
C LYS A 60 1.06 -13.18 14.82
N ALA A 61 0.42 -13.33 13.66
CA ALA A 61 0.23 -14.62 13.00
C ALA A 61 1.54 -15.23 12.47
N ILE A 62 2.55 -14.43 12.15
CA ILE A 62 3.86 -14.92 11.68
C ILE A 62 4.86 -15.20 12.81
N ILE A 63 4.53 -14.88 14.05
CA ILE A 63 5.33 -15.23 15.22
C ILE A 63 5.36 -16.75 15.38
N ASN A 64 6.53 -17.30 15.66
CA ASN A 64 6.64 -18.72 15.98
C ASN A 64 5.90 -19.05 17.29
N PRO A 65 4.84 -19.87 17.28
CA PRO A 65 4.06 -20.19 18.50
C PRO A 65 4.88 -20.85 19.63
N ARG A 66 6.06 -21.37 19.30
CA ARG A 66 6.97 -21.99 20.29
C ARG A 66 7.94 -20.98 20.92
N ASP A 67 7.97 -19.76 20.43
CA ASP A 67 8.75 -18.67 21.01
C ASP A 67 7.84 -17.85 21.95
N GLY A 68 7.79 -18.28 23.22
CA GLY A 68 6.93 -17.67 24.24
C GLY A 68 7.24 -16.20 24.56
N LEU A 69 8.39 -15.67 24.11
CA LEU A 69 8.80 -14.27 24.35
C LEU A 69 8.67 -13.38 23.11
N ALA A 70 8.29 -13.93 21.96
CA ALA A 70 8.23 -13.17 20.72
C ALA A 70 7.26 -11.98 20.80
N LEU A 71 6.12 -12.16 21.44
CA LEU A 71 5.13 -11.10 21.64
C LEU A 71 5.64 -10.02 22.61
N GLU A 72 6.33 -10.41 23.67
CA GLU A 72 6.95 -9.48 24.62
C GLU A 72 8.04 -8.63 23.96
N ARG A 73 8.81 -9.20 23.02
CA ARG A 73 9.79 -8.41 22.24
C ARG A 73 9.15 -7.27 21.49
N ILE A 74 7.97 -7.51 20.90
CA ILE A 74 7.21 -6.47 20.18
C ILE A 74 6.63 -5.44 21.15
N ILE A 75 6.06 -5.88 22.28
CA ILE A 75 5.33 -5.02 23.22
C ILE A 75 6.29 -4.24 24.13
N GLU A 76 7.29 -4.89 24.69
CA GLU A 76 8.15 -4.36 25.75
C GLU A 76 9.60 -4.10 25.29
N GLY A 77 9.97 -4.51 24.06
CA GLY A 77 11.35 -4.38 23.57
C GLY A 77 12.34 -5.33 24.26
N ASN A 78 11.88 -6.51 24.69
CA ASN A 78 12.71 -7.53 25.30
C ASN A 78 13.75 -8.06 24.30
N ASP A 79 15.02 -8.19 24.73
CA ASP A 79 16.15 -8.64 23.91
C ASP A 79 16.45 -10.14 24.01
N LEU A 80 15.57 -10.92 24.62
CA LEU A 80 15.78 -12.37 24.82
C LEU A 80 15.30 -13.16 23.60
N PHE A 81 16.22 -13.88 22.97
CA PHE A 81 15.96 -14.76 21.84
C PHE A 81 16.30 -16.21 22.15
N PRO A 82 15.55 -17.19 21.63
CA PRO A 82 15.99 -18.58 21.62
C PRO A 82 17.33 -18.72 20.90
N ILE A 83 18.20 -19.63 21.34
CA ILE A 83 19.51 -19.83 20.69
C ILE A 83 19.40 -20.18 19.19
N SER A 84 18.28 -20.78 18.78
CA SER A 84 17.95 -21.05 17.38
C SER A 84 17.85 -19.81 16.50
N TYR A 85 17.71 -18.61 17.09
CA TYR A 85 17.77 -17.34 16.37
C TYR A 85 19.08 -17.16 15.60
N PHE A 86 20.22 -17.51 16.24
CA PHE A 86 21.53 -17.45 15.58
C PHE A 86 21.67 -18.47 14.45
N GLU A 87 21.10 -19.68 14.64
CA GLU A 87 21.12 -20.71 13.60
C GLU A 87 20.31 -20.25 12.37
N ALA A 88 19.12 -19.65 12.58
CA ALA A 88 18.29 -19.08 11.54
C ALA A 88 19.01 -17.92 10.82
N GLY A 89 19.67 -17.04 11.57
CA GLY A 89 20.47 -15.95 11.01
C GLY A 89 21.65 -16.45 10.16
N LEU A 90 22.37 -17.47 10.60
CA LEU A 90 23.45 -18.10 9.84
C LEU A 90 22.91 -18.76 8.55
N LYS A 91 21.72 -19.37 8.62
CA LYS A 91 21.05 -19.94 7.44
C LYS A 91 20.68 -18.83 6.44
N ALA A 92 20.13 -17.72 6.91
CA ALA A 92 19.81 -16.55 6.08
C ALA A 92 21.09 -15.95 5.46
N ALA A 93 22.16 -15.83 6.22
CA ALA A 93 23.45 -15.29 5.77
C ALA A 93 24.06 -16.05 4.59
N LYS A 94 23.80 -17.36 4.46
CA LYS A 94 24.28 -18.15 3.31
C LYS A 94 23.74 -17.65 1.97
N SER A 95 22.52 -17.11 1.95
CA SER A 95 21.87 -16.61 0.73
C SER A 95 22.36 -15.23 0.30
N VAL A 96 23.10 -14.51 1.16
CA VAL A 96 23.62 -13.17 0.90
C VAL A 96 25.02 -13.24 0.30
N CYS A 97 25.25 -12.46 -0.76
CA CYS A 97 26.53 -12.40 -1.47
C CYS A 97 26.98 -10.95 -1.67
N ARG A 98 28.26 -10.75 -1.87
CA ARG A 98 28.80 -9.50 -2.41
C ARG A 98 28.57 -9.47 -3.92
N ILE A 99 28.10 -8.37 -4.46
CA ILE A 99 28.09 -8.10 -5.89
C ILE A 99 29.37 -7.36 -6.22
N GLU A 100 30.20 -7.95 -7.05
CA GLU A 100 31.38 -7.29 -7.60
C GLU A 100 31.02 -6.74 -8.99
N VAL A 101 30.79 -5.43 -9.05
CA VAL A 101 30.41 -4.74 -10.28
C VAL A 101 31.63 -4.56 -11.17
N ARG A 102 31.57 -5.07 -12.41
CA ARG A 102 32.67 -5.04 -13.39
C ARG A 102 32.23 -4.39 -14.68
N ASP A 103 33.21 -3.79 -15.37
CA ASP A 103 33.03 -3.34 -16.76
C ASP A 103 33.27 -4.48 -17.78
N ARG A 104 33.00 -4.18 -19.05
CA ARG A 104 33.17 -5.12 -20.20
C ARG A 104 34.57 -5.70 -20.35
N ILE A 105 35.60 -5.08 -19.78
CA ILE A 105 36.99 -5.55 -19.80
C ILE A 105 37.44 -6.17 -18.48
N GLY A 106 36.47 -6.42 -17.54
CA GLY A 106 36.71 -7.13 -16.30
C GLY A 106 37.26 -6.29 -15.14
N ARG A 107 37.35 -4.95 -15.28
CA ARG A 107 37.81 -4.08 -14.20
C ARG A 107 36.69 -3.89 -13.17
N VAL A 108 37.04 -4.02 -11.88
CA VAL A 108 36.11 -3.75 -10.78
C VAL A 108 35.78 -2.26 -10.72
N ARG A 109 34.51 -1.93 -10.72
CA ARG A 109 33.98 -0.57 -10.68
C ARG A 109 33.35 -0.22 -9.32
N GLY A 110 32.97 -1.21 -8.56
CA GLY A 110 32.40 -1.04 -7.23
C GLY A 110 31.91 -2.35 -6.66
N HIS A 111 31.29 -2.26 -5.51
CA HIS A 111 30.68 -3.39 -4.82
C HIS A 111 29.30 -3.02 -4.33
N GLY A 112 28.41 -4.00 -4.31
CA GLY A 112 27.12 -3.96 -3.66
C GLY A 112 26.87 -5.25 -2.90
N THR A 113 25.70 -5.37 -2.36
CA THR A 113 25.18 -6.58 -1.74
C THR A 113 24.01 -7.11 -2.55
N GLY A 114 23.81 -8.41 -2.56
CA GLY A 114 22.62 -9.07 -3.14
C GLY A 114 22.32 -10.33 -2.38
N PHE A 115 21.14 -10.90 -2.63
CA PHE A 115 20.74 -12.15 -2.00
C PHE A 115 19.83 -12.97 -2.90
N LEU A 116 19.92 -14.31 -2.78
CA LEU A 116 19.05 -15.23 -3.50
C LEU A 116 17.63 -15.18 -2.93
N VAL A 117 16.65 -15.08 -3.81
CA VAL A 117 15.21 -15.04 -3.49
C VAL A 117 14.44 -16.25 -4.02
N SER A 118 15.08 -17.03 -4.87
CA SER A 118 14.66 -18.34 -5.36
C SER A 118 15.89 -19.19 -5.67
N PRO A 119 15.77 -20.45 -6.06
CA PRO A 119 16.92 -21.27 -6.43
C PRO A 119 17.81 -20.70 -7.55
N SER A 120 17.32 -19.72 -8.30
CA SER A 120 18.01 -19.18 -9.48
C SER A 120 17.97 -17.67 -9.63
N LEU A 121 17.22 -16.94 -8.77
CA LEU A 121 17.05 -15.50 -8.85
C LEU A 121 17.70 -14.79 -7.68
N LEU A 122 18.40 -13.69 -7.97
CA LEU A 122 19.07 -12.81 -7.03
C LEU A 122 18.45 -11.42 -7.09
N LEU A 123 18.24 -10.81 -5.92
CA LEU A 123 17.76 -9.45 -5.76
C LEU A 123 18.88 -8.53 -5.28
N THR A 124 18.98 -7.34 -5.88
CA THR A 124 19.87 -6.23 -5.51
C THR A 124 19.24 -4.90 -5.93
N ASN A 125 19.95 -3.76 -5.80
CA ASN A 125 19.44 -2.48 -6.26
C ASN A 125 19.69 -2.24 -7.76
N ASN A 126 18.85 -1.37 -8.37
CA ASN A 126 19.05 -0.88 -9.72
C ASN A 126 20.37 -0.10 -9.84
N HIS A 127 20.69 0.81 -8.91
CA HIS A 127 21.95 1.56 -8.96
C HIS A 127 23.21 0.69 -8.77
N VAL A 128 23.07 -0.60 -8.36
CA VAL A 128 24.16 -1.59 -8.33
C VAL A 128 24.27 -2.29 -9.67
N LEU A 129 23.15 -2.74 -10.25
CA LEU A 129 23.06 -3.42 -11.55
C LEU A 129 21.98 -2.76 -12.39
N ALA A 130 22.33 -1.65 -13.04
CA ALA A 130 21.36 -0.78 -13.70
C ALA A 130 20.74 -1.37 -14.98
N ASP A 131 21.45 -2.25 -15.65
CA ASP A 131 21.05 -2.86 -16.91
C ASP A 131 21.62 -4.28 -17.10
N GLU A 132 21.20 -4.96 -18.18
CA GLU A 132 21.64 -6.31 -18.51
C GLU A 132 23.16 -6.38 -18.77
N ASP A 133 23.76 -5.34 -19.33
CA ASP A 133 25.20 -5.28 -19.59
C ASP A 133 25.99 -5.22 -18.27
N ALA A 134 25.59 -4.37 -17.34
CA ALA A 134 26.19 -4.28 -16.01
C ALA A 134 26.09 -5.64 -15.28
N ALA A 135 24.96 -6.31 -15.38
CA ALA A 135 24.76 -7.63 -14.79
C ALA A 135 25.65 -8.69 -15.46
N LEU A 136 25.74 -8.71 -16.80
CA LEU A 136 26.45 -9.74 -17.56
C LEU A 136 27.94 -9.84 -17.18
N PHE A 137 28.59 -8.72 -16.88
CA PHE A 137 30.04 -8.67 -16.58
C PHE A 137 30.32 -8.77 -15.07
N SER A 138 29.32 -8.60 -14.23
CA SER A 138 29.45 -8.63 -12.77
C SER A 138 29.41 -10.05 -12.21
N LEU A 139 29.83 -10.21 -10.94
CA LEU A 139 29.87 -11.49 -10.24
C LEU A 139 29.10 -11.42 -8.92
N ALA A 140 28.37 -12.48 -8.59
CA ALA A 140 27.85 -12.76 -7.27
C ALA A 140 28.86 -13.63 -6.50
N GLN A 141 29.40 -13.09 -5.43
CA GLN A 141 30.48 -13.70 -4.62
C GLN A 141 29.91 -14.20 -3.29
N PHE A 142 29.67 -15.50 -3.20
CA PHE A 142 29.21 -16.16 -1.98
C PHE A 142 30.40 -16.57 -1.11
N ASN A 143 30.13 -16.84 0.18
CA ASN A 143 31.14 -17.18 1.20
C ASN A 143 32.19 -16.09 1.47
N TYR A 144 32.04 -14.87 0.96
CA TYR A 144 32.95 -13.81 1.30
C TYR A 144 32.69 -13.31 2.75
N GLU A 145 33.20 -14.07 3.69
CA GLU A 145 33.02 -13.87 5.12
C GLU A 145 34.24 -14.41 5.91
N LEU A 146 34.38 -13.99 7.15
CA LEU A 146 35.44 -14.51 8.04
C LEU A 146 34.98 -15.79 8.75
N GLY A 147 35.87 -16.77 8.84
CA GLY A 147 35.69 -17.92 9.68
C GLY A 147 35.93 -17.59 11.16
N LEU A 148 35.75 -18.58 12.07
CA LEU A 148 36.06 -18.43 13.50
C LEU A 148 37.55 -18.16 13.76
N ASP A 149 38.42 -18.51 12.84
CA ASP A 149 39.86 -18.23 12.84
C ASP A 149 40.21 -16.83 12.31
N LEU A 150 39.19 -16.01 12.04
CA LEU A 150 39.30 -14.67 11.47
C LEU A 150 39.96 -14.63 10.08
N LYS A 151 39.99 -15.75 9.37
CA LYS A 151 40.46 -15.81 7.98
C LYS A 151 39.26 -15.78 7.04
N GLU A 152 39.47 -15.19 5.87
CA GLU A 152 38.48 -15.22 4.80
C GLU A 152 38.23 -16.66 4.35
N ARG A 153 36.95 -17.00 4.19
CA ARG A 153 36.55 -18.27 3.58
C ARG A 153 36.79 -18.23 2.07
N GLU A 154 36.83 -19.39 1.46
CA GLU A 154 36.96 -19.52 0.02
C GLU A 154 35.75 -18.92 -0.71
N ILE A 155 35.97 -17.84 -1.46
CA ILE A 155 34.93 -17.15 -2.23
C ILE A 155 34.45 -18.03 -3.39
N LYS A 156 33.13 -18.17 -3.53
CA LYS A 156 32.50 -18.85 -4.65
C LYS A 156 31.91 -17.82 -5.60
N ASN A 157 32.48 -17.75 -6.81
CA ASN A 157 32.14 -16.74 -7.83
C ASN A 157 31.12 -17.30 -8.83
N PHE A 158 29.92 -16.75 -8.84
CA PHE A 158 28.88 -17.08 -9.80
C PHE A 158 28.70 -15.95 -10.81
N ARG A 159 28.48 -16.31 -12.07
CA ARG A 159 28.11 -15.35 -13.11
C ARG A 159 26.61 -15.06 -13.01
N LEU A 160 26.24 -13.82 -13.30
CA LEU A 160 24.85 -13.44 -13.50
C LEU A 160 24.44 -13.79 -14.94
N ALA A 161 23.17 -14.11 -15.12
CA ALA A 161 22.59 -14.58 -16.39
C ALA A 161 21.38 -13.71 -16.80
N PRO A 162 21.60 -12.41 -17.11
CA PRO A 162 20.50 -11.48 -17.42
C PRO A 162 19.69 -11.91 -18.65
N ASN A 163 20.30 -12.61 -19.60
CA ASN A 163 19.61 -13.21 -20.75
C ASN A 163 18.56 -14.26 -20.36
N ARG A 164 18.71 -14.95 -19.23
CA ARG A 164 17.72 -15.90 -18.70
C ARG A 164 16.58 -15.16 -17.99
N PHE A 165 16.93 -14.18 -17.14
CA PHE A 165 15.96 -13.37 -16.42
C PHE A 165 16.58 -12.05 -15.96
N PHE A 166 15.91 -10.93 -16.27
CA PHE A 166 16.26 -9.61 -15.80
C PHE A 166 15.00 -8.74 -15.71
N ILE A 167 14.71 -8.21 -14.54
CA ILE A 167 13.69 -7.19 -14.30
C ILE A 167 14.33 -6.13 -13.41
N THR A 168 14.19 -4.87 -13.78
CA THR A 168 14.70 -3.74 -13.01
C THR A 168 13.72 -2.58 -13.02
N ASP A 169 13.75 -1.76 -11.98
CA ASP A 169 13.02 -0.51 -11.91
C ASP A 169 13.85 0.56 -11.19
N GLU A 170 14.03 1.71 -11.85
CA GLU A 170 14.82 2.82 -11.31
C GLU A 170 14.09 3.55 -10.16
N LYS A 171 12.78 3.62 -10.22
CA LYS A 171 11.93 4.30 -9.22
C LYS A 171 11.94 3.58 -7.88
N LEU A 172 11.71 2.25 -7.92
CA LEU A 172 11.81 1.37 -6.76
C LEU A 172 13.24 0.95 -6.45
N ASP A 173 14.20 1.32 -7.30
CA ASP A 173 15.62 1.04 -7.15
C ASP A 173 15.93 -0.44 -6.84
N PHE A 174 15.37 -1.37 -7.63
CA PHE A 174 15.67 -2.79 -7.51
C PHE A 174 16.02 -3.43 -8.85
N THR A 175 16.79 -4.53 -8.80
CA THR A 175 17.07 -5.43 -9.91
C THR A 175 16.95 -6.87 -9.46
N LEU A 176 16.14 -7.64 -10.19
CA LEU A 176 15.98 -9.09 -10.04
C LEU A 176 16.59 -9.76 -11.25
N VAL A 177 17.63 -10.58 -11.04
CA VAL A 177 18.44 -11.18 -12.12
C VAL A 177 18.71 -12.65 -11.85
N ALA A 178 18.74 -13.46 -12.92
CA ALA A 178 19.13 -14.87 -12.80
C ALA A 178 20.64 -15.03 -12.53
N VAL A 179 20.99 -16.12 -11.83
CA VAL A 179 22.35 -16.53 -11.51
C VAL A 179 22.60 -17.89 -12.16
N GLU A 180 23.81 -18.13 -12.66
CA GLU A 180 24.21 -19.44 -13.16
C GLU A 180 24.22 -20.50 -12.06
N GLU A 181 23.78 -21.71 -12.39
CA GLU A 181 23.61 -22.81 -11.41
C GLU A 181 24.92 -23.33 -10.83
N THR A 182 26.02 -23.12 -11.57
CA THR A 182 27.34 -23.64 -11.21
C THR A 182 28.40 -22.55 -11.41
N SER A 183 29.26 -22.40 -10.42
CA SER A 183 30.42 -21.51 -10.51
C SER A 183 31.55 -22.09 -11.36
N ALA A 184 32.56 -21.28 -11.68
CA ALA A 184 33.72 -21.74 -12.46
C ALA A 184 34.54 -22.84 -11.78
N ASP A 185 34.50 -22.90 -10.44
CA ASP A 185 35.13 -23.92 -9.59
C ASP A 185 34.18 -25.06 -9.20
N ALA A 186 33.10 -25.24 -9.95
CA ALA A 186 32.10 -26.31 -9.79
C ALA A 186 31.29 -26.29 -8.47
N ALA A 187 31.26 -25.18 -7.72
CA ALA A 187 30.32 -25.01 -6.61
C ALA A 187 28.90 -24.88 -7.16
N LYS A 188 27.92 -25.42 -6.45
CA LYS A 188 26.50 -25.38 -6.85
C LYS A 188 25.80 -24.20 -6.18
N LEU A 189 24.97 -23.47 -6.90
CA LEU A 189 24.17 -22.36 -6.36
C LEU A 189 23.21 -22.86 -5.26
N SER A 190 22.71 -24.09 -5.39
CA SER A 190 21.83 -24.74 -4.41
C SER A 190 22.44 -24.90 -3.00
N ASP A 191 23.78 -24.78 -2.86
CA ASP A 191 24.45 -24.87 -1.56
C ASP A 191 24.24 -23.61 -0.70
N PHE A 192 23.73 -22.53 -1.29
CA PHE A 192 23.61 -21.22 -0.64
C PHE A 192 22.19 -20.88 -0.16
N ASN A 193 21.23 -21.76 -0.30
CA ASN A 193 19.82 -21.51 0.03
C ASN A 193 19.26 -20.24 -0.69
N PHE A 194 18.04 -19.85 -0.34
CA PHE A 194 17.43 -18.59 -0.76
C PHE A 194 16.48 -18.07 0.32
N LEU A 195 16.14 -16.78 0.23
CA LEU A 195 15.25 -16.06 1.14
C LEU A 195 13.90 -15.84 0.46
N PRO A 196 12.83 -16.53 0.87
CA PRO A 196 11.50 -16.30 0.30
C PRO A 196 11.03 -14.88 0.53
N LEU A 197 10.45 -14.24 -0.50
CA LEU A 197 9.88 -12.91 -0.40
C LEU A 197 8.36 -12.99 -0.29
N LEU A 198 7.80 -12.58 0.84
CA LEU A 198 6.36 -12.58 1.06
C LEU A 198 5.72 -11.26 0.63
N PRO A 199 4.60 -11.28 -0.13
CA PRO A 199 3.91 -10.09 -0.62
C PRO A 199 3.19 -9.32 0.49
N HIS A 200 2.94 -9.94 1.63
CA HIS A 200 2.09 -9.41 2.70
C HIS A 200 2.68 -8.15 3.36
N LYS A 201 1.79 -7.21 3.68
CA LYS A 201 2.07 -6.07 4.58
C LYS A 201 1.99 -6.56 6.04
N GLY A 202 2.70 -5.88 6.95
CA GLY A 202 2.66 -6.23 8.39
C GLY A 202 3.73 -7.22 8.85
N LYS A 203 4.73 -7.53 8.02
CA LYS A 203 5.90 -8.33 8.46
C LYS A 203 6.76 -7.65 9.52
N ILE A 204 6.62 -6.34 9.66
CA ILE A 204 7.29 -5.48 10.65
C ILE A 204 6.38 -4.31 10.99
N LEU A 205 6.46 -3.79 12.20
CA LEU A 205 5.72 -2.64 12.70
C LEU A 205 6.67 -1.49 13.05
N VAL A 206 6.14 -0.26 13.07
CA VAL A 206 6.91 0.90 13.56
C VAL A 206 7.24 0.69 15.03
N GLY A 207 8.50 0.93 15.40
CA GLY A 207 8.99 0.72 16.76
C GLY A 207 9.67 -0.62 16.98
N GLU A 208 9.52 -1.62 16.11
CA GLU A 208 10.29 -2.86 16.16
C GLU A 208 11.73 -2.67 15.64
N HIS A 209 12.58 -3.65 15.87
CA HIS A 209 13.98 -3.65 15.42
C HIS A 209 14.15 -4.48 14.16
N VAL A 210 15.19 -4.17 13.40
CA VAL A 210 15.56 -4.91 12.18
C VAL A 210 17.01 -5.38 12.25
N SER A 211 17.33 -6.43 11.52
CA SER A 211 18.70 -6.90 11.30
C SER A 211 19.06 -6.78 9.83
N ILE A 212 20.34 -6.48 9.52
CA ILE A 212 20.82 -6.35 8.14
C ILE A 212 22.07 -7.20 7.96
N ILE A 213 22.08 -8.04 6.93
CA ILE A 213 23.26 -8.78 6.50
C ILE A 213 23.80 -8.12 5.24
N GLN A 214 25.04 -7.65 5.27
CA GLN A 214 25.60 -6.71 4.31
C GLN A 214 27.09 -6.92 4.03
N HIS A 215 27.60 -6.27 2.98
CA HIS A 215 29.03 -6.18 2.64
C HIS A 215 29.49 -4.70 2.68
N PRO A 216 29.59 -4.09 3.86
CA PRO A 216 29.94 -2.67 3.99
C PRO A 216 31.32 -2.40 3.40
N SER A 217 31.44 -1.36 2.58
CA SER A 217 32.65 -1.00 1.82
C SER A 217 33.22 -2.13 0.95
N GLY A 218 32.39 -3.10 0.56
CA GLY A 218 32.82 -4.31 -0.16
C GLY A 218 33.64 -5.28 0.70
N ALA A 219 33.66 -5.11 2.03
CA ALA A 219 34.34 -5.97 2.99
C ALA A 219 33.67 -7.34 3.15
N PRO A 220 34.30 -8.30 3.86
CA PRO A 220 33.66 -9.55 4.24
C PRO A 220 32.31 -9.33 4.91
N LYS A 221 31.38 -10.29 4.72
CA LYS A 221 30.01 -10.22 5.22
C LYS A 221 29.93 -9.85 6.70
N MET A 222 29.05 -8.91 7.01
CA MET A 222 28.79 -8.43 8.36
C MET A 222 27.28 -8.42 8.64
N VAL A 223 26.92 -8.47 9.92
CA VAL A 223 25.55 -8.28 10.38
C VAL A 223 25.48 -7.03 11.26
N ALA A 224 24.55 -6.14 10.95
CA ALA A 224 24.10 -5.09 11.87
C ALA A 224 22.87 -5.63 12.59
N ASN A 225 23.00 -5.87 13.89
CA ASN A 225 21.97 -6.41 14.75
C ASN A 225 21.93 -5.58 16.05
N ARG A 226 20.81 -4.98 16.39
CA ARG A 226 20.52 -4.04 17.48
C ARG A 226 20.58 -2.56 17.09
N GLU A 227 19.86 -1.75 17.90
CA GLU A 227 19.68 -0.29 17.73
C GLU A 227 19.17 0.14 16.36
N ASN A 228 18.56 -0.81 15.63
CA ASN A 228 18.06 -0.63 14.27
C ASN A 228 16.53 -0.48 14.31
N LYS A 229 16.03 0.59 14.91
CA LYS A 229 14.61 0.79 15.15
C LYS A 229 13.89 1.31 13.90
N VAL A 230 12.75 0.71 13.58
CA VAL A 230 11.87 1.19 12.52
C VAL A 230 11.20 2.47 12.98
N GLN A 231 11.42 3.57 12.23
CA GLN A 231 10.90 4.91 12.53
C GLN A 231 9.60 5.21 11.79
N ASP A 232 9.45 4.70 10.55
CA ASP A 232 8.28 4.95 9.70
C ASP A 232 8.12 3.86 8.64
N ILE A 233 6.88 3.54 8.28
CA ILE A 233 6.52 2.60 7.22
C ILE A 233 5.45 3.24 6.35
N PHE A 234 5.77 3.51 5.09
CA PHE A 234 4.86 4.15 4.14
C PHE A 234 4.89 3.43 2.79
N ASP A 235 4.12 3.85 1.84
CA ASP A 235 3.81 3.17 0.58
C ASP A 235 4.83 2.10 0.14
N ASP A 236 5.92 2.52 -0.48
CA ASP A 236 6.93 1.62 -1.03
C ASP A 236 8.19 1.52 -0.16
N PHE A 237 8.29 2.32 0.91
CA PHE A 237 9.53 2.50 1.65
C PHE A 237 9.35 2.32 3.17
N ILE A 238 10.49 2.11 3.84
CA ILE A 238 10.60 2.02 5.29
C ILE A 238 11.84 2.80 5.73
N HIS A 239 11.70 3.62 6.79
CA HIS A 239 12.82 4.30 7.44
C HIS A 239 13.18 3.61 8.75
N TYR A 240 14.48 3.42 8.98
CA TYR A 240 15.01 2.78 10.18
C TYR A 240 16.40 3.32 10.53
N GLU A 241 16.76 3.21 11.79
CA GLU A 241 18.11 3.47 12.28
C GLU A 241 18.96 2.24 11.98
N THR A 242 20.21 2.41 11.55
CA THR A 242 21.21 1.34 11.50
C THR A 242 22.58 1.87 11.04
N ASP A 243 23.64 1.14 11.36
CA ASP A 243 24.98 1.37 10.85
C ASP A 243 25.13 0.74 9.46
N THR A 244 25.16 1.56 8.44
CA THR A 244 25.44 1.14 7.06
C THR A 244 26.57 1.97 6.45
N GLN A 245 27.23 1.42 5.44
CA GLN A 245 28.31 2.06 4.71
C GLN A 245 28.12 1.84 3.20
N PRO A 246 28.77 2.62 2.31
CA PRO A 246 28.79 2.33 0.89
C PRO A 246 29.11 0.84 0.64
N GLY A 247 28.37 0.17 -0.25
CA GLY A 247 28.45 -1.29 -0.47
C GLY A 247 27.37 -2.10 0.24
N SER A 248 26.65 -1.50 1.21
CA SER A 248 25.48 -2.11 1.83
C SER A 248 24.24 -2.08 0.94
N SER A 249 24.24 -1.27 -0.10
CA SER A 249 23.15 -1.24 -1.12
C SER A 249 22.86 -2.64 -1.65
N GLY A 250 21.57 -3.02 -1.66
CA GLY A 250 21.12 -4.35 -2.06
C GLY A 250 21.08 -5.38 -0.92
N SER A 251 21.31 -4.97 0.33
CA SER A 251 21.23 -5.86 1.49
C SER A 251 19.80 -6.20 1.85
N ALA A 252 19.61 -7.43 2.34
CA ALA A 252 18.36 -7.86 2.92
C ALA A 252 18.21 -7.29 4.34
N VAL A 253 17.06 -6.68 4.59
CA VAL A 253 16.63 -6.19 5.90
C VAL A 253 15.62 -7.18 6.47
N PHE A 254 15.83 -7.65 7.68
CA PHE A 254 15.08 -8.73 8.31
C PHE A 254 14.33 -8.24 9.56
N ASN A 255 13.21 -8.88 9.85
CA ASN A 255 12.57 -8.85 11.16
C ASN A 255 13.20 -9.90 12.11
N ASP A 256 12.66 -10.02 13.33
CA ASP A 256 13.13 -10.97 14.34
C ASP A 256 12.95 -12.45 13.96
N GLU A 257 12.12 -12.77 13.00
CA GLU A 257 11.94 -14.12 12.46
C GLU A 257 12.82 -14.40 11.23
N TRP A 258 13.79 -13.54 10.93
CA TRP A 258 14.64 -13.61 9.75
C TRP A 258 13.89 -13.62 8.42
N MET A 259 12.68 -13.04 8.40
CA MET A 259 11.95 -12.79 7.16
C MET A 259 12.44 -11.49 6.54
N VAL A 260 12.60 -11.47 5.22
CA VAL A 260 12.99 -10.25 4.51
C VAL A 260 11.81 -9.28 4.47
N ILE A 261 12.00 -8.08 5.02
CA ILE A 261 10.96 -7.03 5.08
C ILE A 261 11.24 -5.89 4.09
N ALA A 262 12.51 -5.62 3.80
CA ALA A 262 12.92 -4.57 2.87
C ALA A 262 14.25 -4.91 2.17
N LEU A 263 14.50 -4.24 1.05
CA LEU A 263 15.77 -4.15 0.35
C LEU A 263 16.42 -2.82 0.73
N HIS A 264 17.54 -2.84 1.43
CA HIS A 264 18.28 -1.61 1.76
C HIS A 264 18.80 -0.94 0.48
N HIS A 265 18.56 0.37 0.35
CA HIS A 265 18.99 1.05 -0.87
C HIS A 265 19.70 2.39 -0.62
N SER A 266 19.39 3.09 0.45
CA SER A 266 19.98 4.42 0.66
C SER A 266 20.11 4.79 2.13
N GLY A 267 21.15 5.54 2.48
CA GLY A 267 21.16 6.37 3.67
C GLY A 267 20.40 7.68 3.41
N VAL A 268 19.76 8.22 4.43
CA VAL A 268 19.14 9.54 4.43
C VAL A 268 20.18 10.54 4.96
N PRO A 269 20.76 11.41 4.12
CA PRO A 269 21.80 12.33 4.56
C PRO A 269 21.25 13.36 5.54
N ASP A 270 22.08 13.80 6.49
CA ASP A 270 21.76 14.91 7.37
C ASP A 270 21.75 16.23 6.56
N PRO A 271 20.65 17.01 6.58
CA PRO A 271 20.59 18.29 5.87
C PRO A 271 21.63 19.33 6.32
N GLN A 272 22.18 19.18 7.56
CA GLN A 272 23.17 20.09 8.13
C GLN A 272 24.61 19.57 7.96
N ASP A 273 24.80 18.27 7.77
CA ASP A 273 26.12 17.64 7.63
C ASP A 273 26.03 16.44 6.67
N SER A 274 26.27 16.69 5.40
CA SER A 274 26.22 15.67 4.33
C SER A 274 27.17 14.49 4.52
N THR A 275 28.06 14.53 5.51
CA THR A 275 28.93 13.39 5.88
C THR A 275 28.27 12.41 6.83
N LYS A 276 27.09 12.77 7.37
CA LYS A 276 26.31 11.95 8.29
C LYS A 276 24.99 11.53 7.70
N TYR A 277 24.46 10.43 8.25
CA TYR A 277 23.12 9.93 7.93
C TYR A 277 22.26 10.01 9.20
N ILE A 278 21.00 10.42 9.03
CA ILE A 278 20.00 10.54 10.11
C ILE A 278 19.03 9.36 10.15
N ALA A 279 18.99 8.59 9.09
CA ALA A 279 18.24 7.35 8.96
C ALA A 279 18.76 6.54 7.76
N ASN A 280 18.24 5.33 7.60
CA ASN A 280 18.36 4.55 6.38
C ASN A 280 16.98 4.31 5.78
N GLU A 281 16.95 4.13 4.46
CA GLU A 281 15.75 3.81 3.71
C GLU A 281 15.89 2.45 3.01
N GLY A 282 14.84 1.64 3.10
CA GLY A 282 14.72 0.39 2.37
C GLY A 282 13.43 0.35 1.56
N ILE A 283 13.46 -0.35 0.44
CA ILE A 283 12.29 -0.61 -0.39
C ILE A 283 11.53 -1.78 0.21
N ARG A 284 10.24 -1.63 0.45
CA ARG A 284 9.40 -2.70 1.02
C ARG A 284 9.32 -3.88 0.05
N ILE A 285 9.55 -5.09 0.59
CA ILE A 285 9.47 -6.32 -0.23
C ILE A 285 8.09 -6.51 -0.86
N SER A 286 7.02 -6.11 -0.15
CA SER A 286 5.66 -6.19 -0.72
C SER A 286 5.51 -5.39 -2.03
N SER A 287 6.15 -4.23 -2.13
CA SER A 287 6.11 -3.38 -3.33
C SER A 287 6.93 -3.98 -4.47
N ILE A 288 8.13 -4.51 -4.18
CA ILE A 288 8.95 -5.22 -5.18
C ILE A 288 8.21 -6.43 -5.73
N VAL A 289 7.65 -7.28 -4.84
CA VAL A 289 6.92 -8.48 -5.25
C VAL A 289 5.71 -8.10 -6.11
N GLN A 290 4.96 -7.08 -5.71
CA GLN A 290 3.81 -6.60 -6.46
C GLN A 290 4.22 -6.12 -7.87
N PHE A 291 5.29 -5.34 -7.98
CA PHE A 291 5.83 -4.89 -9.27
C PHE A 291 6.21 -6.07 -10.16
N VAL A 292 7.01 -7.03 -9.65
CA VAL A 292 7.46 -8.21 -10.38
C VAL A 292 6.28 -9.05 -10.88
N MET A 293 5.25 -9.25 -10.04
CA MET A 293 4.06 -10.02 -10.41
C MET A 293 3.22 -9.32 -11.48
N ASN A 294 3.14 -8.01 -11.45
CA ASN A 294 2.46 -7.24 -12.51
C ASN A 294 3.19 -7.38 -13.86
N GLN A 295 4.53 -7.32 -13.86
CA GLN A 295 5.33 -7.51 -15.06
C GLN A 295 5.29 -8.97 -15.57
N SER A 296 5.01 -9.94 -14.71
CA SER A 296 5.00 -11.37 -15.07
C SER A 296 4.02 -11.71 -16.20
N GLN A 297 2.93 -10.94 -16.35
CA GLN A 297 1.94 -11.16 -17.41
C GLN A 297 2.54 -11.02 -18.81
N ASN A 298 3.57 -10.17 -18.97
CA ASN A 298 4.22 -9.86 -20.23
C ASN A 298 5.46 -10.72 -20.52
N LEU A 299 5.82 -11.64 -19.63
CA LEU A 299 6.99 -12.50 -19.76
C LEU A 299 6.72 -13.74 -20.62
N SER A 300 7.77 -14.27 -21.25
CA SER A 300 7.74 -15.60 -21.90
C SER A 300 7.52 -16.72 -20.87
N ASP A 301 7.02 -17.87 -21.33
CA ASP A 301 6.72 -19.01 -20.45
C ASP A 301 7.97 -19.52 -19.71
N ASP A 302 9.17 -19.45 -20.32
CA ASP A 302 10.40 -19.86 -19.66
C ASP A 302 10.79 -18.88 -18.52
N LYS A 303 10.58 -17.58 -18.70
CA LYS A 303 10.79 -16.59 -17.64
C LYS A 303 9.73 -16.72 -16.53
N LYS A 304 8.47 -17.04 -16.87
CA LYS A 304 7.43 -17.31 -15.87
C LYS A 304 7.77 -18.47 -14.97
N LYS A 305 8.34 -19.56 -15.50
CA LYS A 305 8.78 -20.72 -14.68
C LYS A 305 9.80 -20.35 -13.60
N LEU A 306 10.69 -19.37 -13.87
CA LEU A 306 11.64 -18.89 -12.87
C LEU A 306 10.95 -18.13 -11.72
N LEU A 307 9.78 -17.52 -11.99
CA LEU A 307 8.95 -16.88 -10.98
C LEU A 307 8.06 -17.86 -10.20
N ASP A 308 7.78 -19.06 -10.72
CA ASP A 308 6.99 -20.06 -10.00
C ASP A 308 7.64 -20.44 -8.67
N ASP A 309 8.98 -20.63 -8.64
CA ASP A 309 9.72 -20.91 -7.41
C ASP A 309 9.76 -19.73 -6.46
N PHE A 310 9.74 -18.51 -7.00
CA PHE A 310 9.64 -17.28 -6.23
C PHE A 310 8.28 -17.17 -5.49
N SER A 311 7.19 -17.63 -6.10
CA SER A 311 5.82 -17.53 -5.54
C SER A 311 5.38 -18.75 -4.70
N LYS A 312 5.95 -19.93 -4.89
CA LYS A 312 5.54 -21.16 -4.16
C LYS A 312 5.55 -21.05 -2.63
N SER A 313 6.44 -20.23 -2.08
CA SER A 313 6.51 -20.03 -0.63
C SER A 313 5.31 -19.27 -0.04
N TRP A 314 4.54 -18.56 -0.88
CA TRP A 314 3.42 -17.74 -0.41
C TRP A 314 2.23 -18.60 0.00
N GLU A 315 1.92 -19.64 -0.78
CA GLU A 315 0.80 -20.54 -0.52
C GLU A 315 0.89 -21.18 0.87
N LEU A 316 2.10 -21.53 1.30
CA LEU A 316 2.31 -22.12 2.63
C LEU A 316 2.00 -21.09 3.75
N VAL A 317 2.40 -19.83 3.57
CA VAL A 317 2.13 -18.77 4.54
C VAL A 317 0.67 -18.37 4.51
N GLU A 318 0.06 -18.23 3.32
CA GLU A 318 -1.36 -17.90 3.17
C GLU A 318 -2.27 -18.95 3.82
N ASN A 319 -1.96 -20.22 3.66
CA ASN A 319 -2.74 -21.30 4.28
C ASN A 319 -2.61 -21.30 5.81
N THR A 320 -1.44 -20.96 6.35
CA THR A 320 -1.20 -20.99 7.80
C THR A 320 -1.64 -19.70 8.47
N THR A 321 -1.30 -18.55 7.89
CA THR A 321 -1.62 -17.23 8.49
C THR A 321 -3.02 -16.77 8.13
N GLY A 322 -3.55 -17.14 6.96
CA GLY A 322 -4.89 -16.77 6.52
C GLY A 322 -5.99 -17.31 7.44
N GLU A 323 -5.85 -18.53 7.94
CA GLU A 323 -6.77 -19.11 8.92
C GLU A 323 -6.65 -18.39 10.28
N LEU A 324 -5.43 -18.16 10.80
CA LEU A 324 -5.18 -17.47 12.06
C LEU A 324 -5.67 -16.01 12.03
N ILE A 325 -5.36 -15.27 10.96
CA ILE A 325 -5.81 -13.89 10.78
C ILE A 325 -7.34 -13.84 10.68
N SER A 326 -7.95 -14.79 9.98
CA SER A 326 -9.41 -14.86 9.83
C SER A 326 -10.13 -15.14 11.16
N GLU A 327 -9.52 -15.87 12.05
CA GLU A 327 -10.09 -16.23 13.37
C GLU A 327 -9.93 -15.10 14.40
N GLU A 328 -8.77 -14.45 14.50
CA GLU A 328 -8.55 -13.30 15.39
C GLU A 328 -9.29 -12.04 14.93
N LEU A 329 -9.25 -11.73 13.64
CA LEU A 329 -9.87 -10.53 13.10
C LEU A 329 -11.39 -10.59 13.06
N SER A 330 -11.98 -11.79 12.93
CA SER A 330 -13.45 -11.93 12.96
C SER A 330 -14.05 -11.58 14.31
N LEU A 331 -13.27 -11.64 15.39
CA LEU A 331 -13.73 -11.44 16.76
C LEU A 331 -13.53 -10.01 17.30
N GLU A 332 -12.54 -9.27 16.86
CA GLU A 332 -12.15 -7.98 17.45
C GLU A 332 -12.13 -6.78 16.48
N TRP A 333 -12.25 -7.02 15.19
CA TRP A 333 -12.13 -5.96 14.19
C TRP A 333 -13.29 -4.98 14.22
N HIS A 334 -13.00 -3.70 14.39
CA HIS A 334 -14.00 -2.63 14.50
C HIS A 334 -15.12 -2.92 15.52
N LYS A 335 -14.81 -3.66 16.60
CA LYS A 335 -15.75 -4.03 17.64
C LYS A 335 -16.48 -2.83 18.25
N ASP A 336 -15.82 -1.70 18.29
CA ASP A 336 -16.34 -0.44 18.85
C ASP A 336 -16.79 0.56 17.75
N SER A 337 -16.67 0.20 16.47
CA SER A 337 -17.12 1.05 15.37
C SER A 337 -18.64 1.00 15.25
N THR A 338 -19.30 2.08 15.66
CA THR A 338 -20.76 2.19 15.66
C THR A 338 -21.35 2.38 14.26
N GLY A 339 -20.49 2.68 13.26
CA GLY A 339 -20.93 2.94 11.90
C GLY A 339 -21.61 4.29 11.73
N TYR A 340 -22.46 4.34 10.74
CA TYR A 340 -23.37 5.43 10.46
C TYR A 340 -24.49 5.50 11.50
N ASP A 341 -24.68 6.66 12.12
CA ASP A 341 -25.80 6.92 13.05
C ASP A 341 -26.99 7.49 12.27
N THR A 342 -28.09 6.73 12.21
CA THR A 342 -29.33 7.13 11.50
C THR A 342 -30.03 8.33 12.14
N LYS A 343 -29.74 8.65 13.41
CA LYS A 343 -30.28 9.79 14.14
C LYS A 343 -29.31 10.94 14.32
N PHE A 344 -28.20 10.91 13.61
CA PHE A 344 -27.14 11.90 13.72
C PHE A 344 -27.62 13.36 13.55
N LEU A 345 -28.58 13.58 12.67
CA LEU A 345 -29.12 14.93 12.40
C LEU A 345 -30.03 15.45 13.54
N GLY A 346 -30.38 14.61 14.51
CA GLY A 346 -31.21 14.92 15.67
C GLY A 346 -32.27 13.86 15.89
N ASP A 347 -32.74 13.70 17.13
CA ASP A 347 -33.69 12.64 17.54
C ASP A 347 -35.01 12.60 16.74
N ASN A 348 -35.39 13.74 16.16
CA ASN A 348 -36.61 13.87 15.35
C ASN A 348 -36.41 13.55 13.88
N TYR A 349 -35.14 13.30 13.45
CA TYR A 349 -34.79 13.12 12.04
C TYR A 349 -34.06 11.79 11.87
N GLU A 350 -34.82 10.75 11.54
CA GLU A 350 -34.23 9.45 11.24
C GLU A 350 -33.96 9.33 9.72
N VAL A 351 -32.70 9.21 9.37
CA VAL A 351 -32.25 9.00 7.99
C VAL A 351 -31.75 7.56 7.88
N SER A 352 -32.62 6.65 7.47
CA SER A 352 -32.32 5.22 7.40
C SER A 352 -31.40 4.87 6.24
N HIS A 353 -30.74 3.69 6.32
CA HIS A 353 -30.04 3.10 5.17
C HIS A 353 -31.02 2.91 3.99
N PRO A 354 -30.61 3.19 2.76
CA PRO A 354 -31.44 2.91 1.59
C PRO A 354 -31.64 1.40 1.44
N LYS A 355 -32.84 1.00 1.01
CA LYS A 355 -33.14 -0.40 0.73
C LYS A 355 -32.72 -0.73 -0.69
N LEU A 356 -32.09 -1.89 -0.88
CA LEU A 356 -31.83 -2.38 -2.23
C LEU A 356 -33.08 -3.05 -2.80
N ARG A 357 -33.24 -2.91 -4.11
CA ARG A 357 -34.26 -3.65 -4.87
C ARG A 357 -34.04 -5.17 -4.68
N PRO A 358 -35.13 -6.00 -4.57
CA PRO A 358 -35.02 -7.42 -4.20
C PRO A 358 -34.09 -8.25 -5.09
N ASP A 359 -33.94 -7.92 -6.38
CA ASP A 359 -33.03 -8.60 -7.30
C ASP A 359 -31.55 -8.33 -7.00
N LEU A 360 -31.24 -7.19 -6.35
CA LEU A 360 -29.89 -6.82 -5.93
C LEU A 360 -29.51 -7.36 -4.55
N GLU A 361 -30.49 -7.67 -3.69
CA GLU A 361 -30.20 -8.14 -2.33
C GLU A 361 -29.38 -9.43 -2.29
N SER A 362 -29.59 -10.34 -3.23
CA SER A 362 -28.83 -11.59 -3.35
C SER A 362 -27.36 -11.39 -3.71
N ASP A 363 -27.03 -10.21 -4.28
CA ASP A 363 -25.67 -9.83 -4.68
C ASP A 363 -24.93 -9.08 -3.58
N ILE A 364 -25.53 -8.77 -2.44
CA ILE A 364 -24.83 -8.17 -1.30
C ILE A 364 -23.76 -9.14 -0.81
N ALA A 365 -22.52 -8.68 -0.72
CA ALA A 365 -21.44 -9.44 -0.13
C ALA A 365 -21.60 -9.44 1.40
N LEU A 366 -21.77 -10.63 1.95
CA LEU A 366 -21.92 -10.80 3.40
C LEU A 366 -20.56 -10.76 4.07
N LEU A 367 -20.53 -10.19 5.26
CA LEU A 367 -19.40 -10.28 6.17
C LEU A 367 -19.24 -11.73 6.67
N LYS A 368 -18.09 -12.06 7.22
CA LYS A 368 -17.81 -13.40 7.78
C LYS A 368 -18.75 -13.79 8.93
N ASN A 369 -19.29 -12.80 9.66
CA ASN A 369 -20.32 -13.00 10.70
C ASN A 369 -21.77 -13.07 10.16
N GLY A 370 -21.95 -12.95 8.85
CA GLY A 370 -23.25 -12.99 8.18
C GLY A 370 -23.97 -11.65 8.07
N GLU A 371 -23.41 -10.57 8.60
CA GLU A 371 -23.94 -9.22 8.45
C GLU A 371 -23.78 -8.69 7.04
N ARG A 372 -24.49 -7.60 6.70
CA ARG A 372 -24.53 -7.00 5.35
C ARG A 372 -23.81 -5.66 5.27
N ILE A 373 -23.59 -5.02 6.43
CA ILE A 373 -23.11 -3.65 6.54
C ILE A 373 -21.75 -3.65 7.21
N LEU A 374 -20.77 -3.07 6.55
CA LEU A 374 -19.46 -2.78 7.10
C LEU A 374 -19.55 -1.47 7.87
N ASN A 375 -19.47 -1.53 9.19
CA ASN A 375 -19.43 -0.36 10.05
C ASN A 375 -18.00 0.06 10.32
N TYR A 376 -17.72 1.34 10.09
CA TYR A 376 -16.47 2.04 10.35
C TYR A 376 -16.71 3.22 11.30
N THR A 377 -15.70 3.96 11.63
CA THR A 377 -15.83 5.14 12.47
C THR A 377 -16.57 6.25 11.72
N HIS A 378 -17.82 6.53 12.12
CA HIS A 378 -18.74 7.55 11.59
C HIS A 378 -19.30 7.27 10.18
N PHE A 379 -19.07 6.09 9.60
CA PHE A 379 -19.63 5.73 8.30
C PHE A 379 -19.86 4.22 8.14
N SER A 380 -20.64 3.87 7.14
CA SER A 380 -20.95 2.47 6.81
C SER A 380 -20.94 2.23 5.30
N ILE A 381 -20.70 0.97 4.90
CA ILE A 381 -20.57 0.54 3.50
C ILE A 381 -21.37 -0.75 3.26
N VAL A 382 -22.01 -0.86 2.09
CA VAL A 382 -22.63 -2.11 1.59
C VAL A 382 -21.98 -2.49 0.25
N MET A 383 -21.45 -3.72 0.17
CA MET A 383 -20.65 -4.20 -0.97
C MET A 383 -21.44 -5.11 -1.91
N SER A 384 -21.17 -5.02 -3.22
CA SER A 384 -21.62 -5.97 -4.25
C SER A 384 -20.61 -7.09 -4.45
N LYS A 385 -21.07 -8.36 -4.45
CA LYS A 385 -20.23 -9.53 -4.78
C LYS A 385 -19.73 -9.47 -6.22
N LYS A 386 -20.64 -9.17 -7.18
CA LYS A 386 -20.33 -9.23 -8.62
C LYS A 386 -19.44 -8.08 -9.06
N ARG A 387 -19.71 -6.87 -8.56
CA ARG A 387 -18.96 -5.67 -8.94
C ARG A 387 -17.65 -5.54 -8.19
N ARG A 388 -17.55 -6.16 -7.00
CA ARG A 388 -16.40 -6.05 -6.07
C ARG A 388 -16.17 -4.59 -5.62
N LEU A 389 -17.19 -3.78 -5.68
CA LEU A 389 -17.27 -2.36 -5.33
C LEU A 389 -18.49 -2.12 -4.43
N ALA A 390 -18.52 -1.00 -3.71
CA ALA A 390 -19.67 -0.67 -2.88
C ALA A 390 -20.91 -0.36 -3.73
N TYR A 391 -22.09 -0.84 -3.30
CA TYR A 391 -23.37 -0.33 -3.77
C TYR A 391 -23.57 1.11 -3.33
N TYR A 392 -23.26 1.36 -2.06
CA TYR A 392 -23.26 2.69 -1.48
C TYR A 392 -22.39 2.74 -0.23
N THR A 393 -22.02 3.95 0.11
CA THR A 393 -21.47 4.33 1.41
C THR A 393 -22.37 5.40 2.02
N VAL A 394 -22.33 5.53 3.34
CA VAL A 394 -23.00 6.62 4.05
C VAL A 394 -22.14 7.11 5.20
N VAL A 395 -22.01 8.43 5.35
CA VAL A 395 -21.17 9.09 6.35
C VAL A 395 -21.90 10.20 7.09
N ASN A 396 -21.61 10.32 8.38
CA ASN A 396 -21.98 11.46 9.20
C ASN A 396 -20.83 12.48 9.24
N ILE A 397 -21.14 13.75 9.00
CA ILE A 397 -20.19 14.88 9.03
C ILE A 397 -20.63 15.86 10.12
N ASP A 398 -19.82 16.03 11.16
CA ASP A 398 -20.05 17.02 12.22
C ASP A 398 -19.21 18.25 11.96
N GLY A 399 -19.82 19.28 11.37
CA GLY A 399 -19.14 20.52 10.99
C GLY A 399 -18.52 21.30 12.15
N ASP A 400 -19.12 21.19 13.34
CA ASP A 400 -18.68 21.87 14.56
C ASP A 400 -17.42 21.23 15.17
N ASN A 401 -17.28 19.89 15.00
CA ASN A 401 -16.22 19.10 15.62
C ASN A 401 -15.17 18.56 14.64
N LEU A 402 -15.12 19.10 13.42
CA LEU A 402 -14.14 18.69 12.41
C LEU A 402 -12.71 18.88 12.90
N LYS A 403 -11.84 17.91 12.60
CA LYS A 403 -10.41 17.94 12.90
C LYS A 403 -9.56 17.78 11.63
N ASN A 404 -8.28 18.07 11.76
CA ASN A 404 -7.30 17.76 10.74
C ASN A 404 -6.61 16.45 11.11
N ALA A 405 -6.46 15.57 10.14
CA ALA A 405 -5.65 14.36 10.24
C ALA A 405 -4.70 14.30 9.05
N ASP A 406 -3.51 13.80 9.26
CA ASP A 406 -2.52 13.62 8.20
C ASP A 406 -2.98 12.57 7.19
N ARG A 407 -2.55 12.73 5.93
CA ARG A 407 -2.89 11.78 4.87
C ARG A 407 -2.08 10.51 5.02
N GLU A 408 -2.77 9.37 5.08
CA GLU A 408 -2.19 8.03 5.00
C GLU A 408 -2.64 7.41 3.68
N ASP A 409 -1.75 7.19 2.72
CA ASP A 409 -2.09 6.53 1.45
C ASP A 409 -1.93 5.00 1.52
N ASP A 410 -2.11 4.41 2.70
CA ASP A 410 -1.95 2.98 2.93
C ASP A 410 -3.29 2.24 2.81
N TRP A 411 -3.59 1.78 1.60
CA TRP A 411 -4.81 1.05 1.29
C TRP A 411 -4.72 -0.42 1.68
N ASN A 412 -5.78 -0.94 2.30
CA ASN A 412 -5.86 -2.31 2.79
C ASN A 412 -7.17 -2.99 2.40
N PHE A 413 -7.14 -4.32 2.30
CA PHE A 413 -8.38 -5.11 2.23
C PHE A 413 -9.03 -5.16 3.60
N ASP A 414 -10.37 -5.03 3.64
CA ASP A 414 -11.11 -5.25 4.88
C ASP A 414 -11.23 -6.76 5.14
N PRO A 415 -10.71 -7.25 6.28
CA PRO A 415 -10.69 -8.68 6.58
C PRO A 415 -12.04 -9.24 7.03
N ARG A 416 -13.01 -8.39 7.37
CA ARG A 416 -14.38 -8.79 7.74
C ARG A 416 -15.17 -9.35 6.56
N ILE A 417 -14.73 -9.03 5.32
CA ILE A 417 -15.35 -9.47 4.08
C ILE A 417 -14.33 -10.22 3.22
N ASP A 418 -14.76 -11.24 2.48
CA ASP A 418 -13.88 -12.03 1.63
C ASP A 418 -13.16 -11.13 0.59
N LYS A 419 -11.84 -11.30 0.48
CA LYS A 419 -10.98 -10.55 -0.44
C LYS A 419 -11.46 -10.61 -1.90
N LYS A 420 -12.08 -11.74 -2.31
CA LYS A 420 -12.63 -11.89 -3.67
C LYS A 420 -13.75 -10.90 -3.99
N TYR A 421 -14.36 -10.25 -2.99
CA TYR A 421 -15.40 -9.25 -3.15
C TYR A 421 -14.87 -7.81 -3.07
N GLN A 422 -13.55 -7.63 -3.10
CA GLN A 422 -12.87 -6.34 -3.05
C GLN A 422 -11.94 -6.19 -4.27
N CYS A 423 -11.72 -4.97 -4.73
CA CYS A 423 -10.73 -4.65 -5.76
C CYS A 423 -9.52 -4.02 -5.10
N GLY A 424 -8.33 -4.59 -5.29
CA GLY A 424 -7.09 -4.11 -4.72
C GLY A 424 -6.25 -3.26 -5.69
N ASP A 425 -4.99 -3.07 -5.32
CA ASP A 425 -4.03 -2.25 -6.07
C ASP A 425 -3.85 -2.71 -7.53
N GLU A 426 -4.07 -3.99 -7.81
CA GLU A 426 -3.95 -4.56 -9.15
C GLU A 426 -4.79 -3.83 -10.22
N LEU A 427 -5.86 -3.15 -9.77
CA LEU A 427 -6.73 -2.38 -10.67
C LEU A 427 -6.13 -1.01 -11.04
N TYR A 428 -5.33 -0.41 -10.15
CA TYR A 428 -4.96 1.01 -10.19
C TYR A 428 -3.51 1.28 -10.65
N ILE A 429 -2.69 0.25 -10.84
CA ILE A 429 -1.28 0.39 -11.21
C ILE A 429 -1.16 0.69 -12.71
N ASP A 430 -0.25 1.61 -13.08
CA ASP A 430 0.12 1.96 -14.45
C ASP A 430 -1.08 2.32 -15.36
N ASN A 431 -2.00 3.12 -14.84
CA ASN A 431 -3.13 3.65 -15.60
C ASN A 431 -3.61 5.00 -15.01
N ASP A 432 -4.64 5.59 -15.63
CA ASP A 432 -5.21 6.86 -15.22
C ASP A 432 -6.37 6.72 -14.21
N LEU A 433 -6.52 5.56 -13.57
CA LEU A 433 -7.51 5.33 -12.53
C LEU A 433 -6.92 5.58 -11.14
N ASP A 434 -7.55 6.44 -10.37
CA ASP A 434 -7.29 6.67 -8.95
C ASP A 434 -8.17 5.74 -8.09
N ARG A 435 -7.68 5.44 -6.90
CA ARG A 435 -8.49 4.88 -5.80
C ARG A 435 -9.39 5.99 -5.25
N GLY A 436 -10.48 6.28 -5.99
CA GLY A 436 -11.41 7.32 -5.61
C GLY A 436 -12.17 6.95 -4.34
N HIS A 437 -12.04 7.78 -3.29
CA HIS A 437 -12.81 7.62 -2.06
C HIS A 437 -14.29 7.84 -2.31
N LEU A 438 -15.16 6.91 -1.89
CA LEU A 438 -16.61 7.12 -1.86
C LEU A 438 -17.00 7.94 -0.62
N VAL A 439 -16.61 7.51 0.57
CA VAL A 439 -16.54 8.38 1.75
C VAL A 439 -15.24 9.15 1.68
N ARG A 440 -15.32 10.46 1.43
CA ARG A 440 -14.16 11.32 1.35
C ARG A 440 -13.35 11.26 2.65
N ARG A 441 -12.02 11.23 2.53
CA ARG A 441 -11.10 11.10 3.66
C ARG A 441 -11.40 12.03 4.83
N ARG A 442 -11.78 13.29 4.57
CA ARG A 442 -12.00 14.30 5.62
C ARG A 442 -13.41 14.32 6.21
N ASP A 443 -14.38 13.67 5.58
CA ASP A 443 -15.79 13.71 6.00
C ASP A 443 -16.02 13.08 7.38
N PRO A 444 -15.48 11.89 7.72
CA PRO A 444 -15.68 11.29 9.03
C PRO A 444 -14.71 11.80 10.10
N VAL A 445 -13.78 12.74 9.76
CA VAL A 445 -12.67 13.17 10.64
C VAL A 445 -13.13 14.25 11.61
N TRP A 446 -13.87 13.84 12.66
CA TRP A 446 -14.36 14.73 13.71
C TRP A 446 -14.40 14.02 15.08
N GLY A 447 -14.53 14.80 16.14
CA GLY A 447 -14.60 14.28 17.50
C GLY A 447 -13.30 13.64 18.00
N ASN A 448 -13.41 12.74 18.97
CA ASN A 448 -12.24 12.11 19.59
C ASN A 448 -11.67 10.95 18.75
N SER A 449 -12.47 10.36 17.86
CA SER A 449 -12.07 9.24 16.99
C SER A 449 -11.65 9.69 15.59
N ALA A 450 -11.26 10.98 15.43
CA ALA A 450 -10.94 11.58 14.14
C ALA A 450 -9.80 10.86 13.39
N GLU A 451 -8.75 10.43 14.10
CA GLU A 451 -7.62 9.71 13.50
C GLU A 451 -8.01 8.31 13.04
N GLU A 452 -8.80 7.61 13.86
CA GLU A 452 -9.35 6.30 13.50
C GLU A 452 -10.24 6.40 12.26
N ALA A 453 -11.16 7.38 12.27
CA ALA A 453 -12.02 7.66 11.13
C ALA A 453 -11.22 7.97 9.85
N ASN A 454 -10.10 8.69 9.94
CA ASN A 454 -9.21 8.93 8.82
C ASN A 454 -8.59 7.62 8.29
N LYS A 455 -8.06 6.76 9.18
CA LYS A 455 -7.49 5.44 8.82
C LYS A 455 -8.54 4.56 8.14
N ASP A 456 -9.76 4.55 8.66
CA ASP A 456 -10.88 3.76 8.15
C ASP A 456 -11.25 4.09 6.70
N THR A 457 -11.00 5.31 6.23
CA THR A 457 -11.30 5.67 4.83
C THR A 457 -10.41 4.99 3.81
N PHE A 458 -9.27 4.41 4.21
CA PHE A 458 -8.28 3.77 3.32
C PHE A 458 -8.46 2.25 3.19
N TYR A 459 -9.68 1.75 3.31
CA TYR A 459 -10.03 0.38 2.90
C TYR A 459 -10.47 0.33 1.45
N PHE A 460 -10.07 -0.74 0.71
CA PHE A 460 -10.51 -0.96 -0.67
C PHE A 460 -12.02 -1.07 -0.81
N THR A 461 -12.76 -1.39 0.24
CA THR A 461 -14.22 -1.33 0.28
C THR A 461 -14.77 0.09 0.09
N ASN A 462 -13.97 1.12 0.45
CA ASN A 462 -14.29 2.54 0.25
C ASN A 462 -13.73 3.10 -1.07
N ALA A 463 -12.97 2.30 -1.82
CA ALA A 463 -12.39 2.70 -3.09
C ALA A 463 -13.30 2.36 -4.26
N SER A 464 -13.39 3.26 -5.23
CA SER A 464 -13.96 2.99 -6.54
C SER A 464 -13.05 3.52 -7.64
N PRO A 465 -12.95 2.82 -8.80
CA PRO A 465 -12.08 3.26 -9.88
C PRO A 465 -12.63 4.55 -10.50
N GLN A 466 -11.95 5.65 -10.25
CA GLN A 466 -12.25 6.96 -10.76
C GLN A 466 -11.09 7.47 -11.60
N HIS A 467 -11.38 8.01 -12.80
CA HIS A 467 -10.35 8.66 -13.59
C HIS A 467 -9.80 9.87 -12.83
N LYS A 468 -8.46 10.04 -12.81
CA LYS A 468 -7.77 11.06 -12.00
C LYS A 468 -8.33 12.49 -12.19
N LYS A 469 -8.75 12.87 -13.41
CA LYS A 469 -9.38 14.17 -13.67
C LYS A 469 -10.72 14.33 -12.96
N LEU A 470 -11.55 13.27 -12.93
CA LEU A 470 -12.81 13.28 -12.20
C LEU A 470 -12.53 13.46 -10.69
N ASN A 471 -11.67 12.61 -10.15
CA ASN A 471 -11.37 12.53 -8.72
C ASN A 471 -10.74 13.83 -8.18
N GLN A 472 -9.81 14.44 -8.93
CA GLN A 472 -8.99 15.55 -8.44
C GLN A 472 -9.54 16.95 -8.75
N GLU A 473 -10.47 17.09 -9.68
CA GLU A 473 -10.95 18.41 -10.13
C GLU A 473 -12.41 18.66 -9.73
N THR A 474 -13.36 17.94 -10.30
CA THR A 474 -14.79 18.30 -10.20
C THR A 474 -15.46 17.70 -8.96
N TRP A 475 -15.17 16.41 -8.68
CA TRP A 475 -15.74 15.75 -7.52
C TRP A 475 -15.23 16.37 -6.22
N LEU A 476 -13.91 16.68 -6.19
CA LEU A 476 -13.27 17.40 -5.09
C LEU A 476 -13.93 18.76 -4.82
N GLY A 477 -14.35 19.47 -5.86
CA GLY A 477 -15.03 20.76 -5.72
C GLY A 477 -16.37 20.67 -5.00
N LEU A 478 -17.23 19.71 -5.37
CA LEU A 478 -18.52 19.46 -4.68
C LEU A 478 -18.29 19.03 -3.22
N GLU A 479 -17.32 18.15 -2.99
CA GLU A 479 -16.97 17.68 -1.66
C GLU A 479 -16.42 18.80 -0.77
N ASP A 480 -15.56 19.67 -1.32
CA ASP A 480 -15.07 20.85 -0.61
C ASP A 480 -16.20 21.82 -0.26
N TYR A 481 -17.16 21.98 -1.16
CA TYR A 481 -18.33 22.83 -0.91
C TYR A 481 -19.19 22.29 0.23
N ILE A 482 -19.51 20.99 0.23
CA ILE A 482 -20.28 20.32 1.29
C ILE A 482 -19.54 20.49 2.65
N LEU A 483 -18.27 20.15 2.69
CA LEU A 483 -17.48 20.21 3.93
C LEU A 483 -17.28 21.63 4.46
N LYS A 484 -17.05 22.61 3.55
CA LYS A 484 -16.94 24.03 3.93
C LYS A 484 -18.24 24.56 4.49
N ASN A 485 -19.38 24.22 3.89
CA ASN A 485 -20.69 24.63 4.40
C ASN A 485 -20.99 23.97 5.75
N ALA A 486 -20.73 22.67 5.90
CA ALA A 486 -20.86 22.00 7.19
C ALA A 486 -20.07 22.74 8.29
N LYS A 487 -18.81 23.09 8.01
CA LYS A 487 -17.93 23.82 8.94
C LYS A 487 -18.37 25.25 9.19
N ASN A 488 -18.67 26.03 8.14
CA ASN A 488 -18.95 27.45 8.25
C ASN A 488 -20.28 27.74 8.97
N PHE A 489 -21.22 26.81 8.87
CA PHE A 489 -22.54 26.94 9.47
C PHE A 489 -22.77 25.98 10.64
N ASN A 490 -21.73 25.27 11.11
CA ASN A 490 -21.77 24.28 12.19
C ASN A 490 -22.87 23.22 11.97
N LEU A 491 -23.01 22.76 10.73
CA LEU A 491 -24.06 21.84 10.35
C LEU A 491 -23.66 20.38 10.59
N LYS A 492 -24.62 19.58 10.98
CA LYS A 492 -24.56 18.14 10.84
C LYS A 492 -25.07 17.76 9.46
N VAL A 493 -24.32 16.93 8.75
CA VAL A 493 -24.63 16.51 7.39
C VAL A 493 -24.52 15.00 7.27
N THR A 494 -25.47 14.38 6.58
CA THR A 494 -25.39 12.98 6.15
C THR A 494 -25.17 12.93 4.64
N VAL A 495 -24.19 12.14 4.20
CA VAL A 495 -23.88 11.99 2.77
C VAL A 495 -23.88 10.51 2.38
N PHE A 496 -24.74 10.15 1.45
CA PHE A 496 -24.69 8.88 0.73
C PHE A 496 -23.92 9.05 -0.56
N THR A 497 -23.08 8.06 -0.90
CA THR A 497 -22.26 8.09 -2.13
C THR A 497 -22.16 6.70 -2.72
N GLY A 498 -22.18 6.59 -4.04
CA GLY A 498 -21.95 5.32 -4.71
C GLY A 498 -21.77 5.45 -6.22
N PRO A 499 -21.38 4.37 -6.89
CA PRO A 499 -21.38 4.26 -8.33
C PRO A 499 -22.77 3.94 -8.87
N VAL A 500 -23.01 4.27 -10.14
CA VAL A 500 -24.13 3.71 -10.93
C VAL A 500 -23.63 2.47 -11.64
N PHE A 501 -24.17 1.30 -11.33
CA PHE A 501 -23.80 0.04 -11.97
C PHE A 501 -24.62 -0.21 -13.23
N ARG A 502 -23.95 -0.25 -14.39
CA ARG A 502 -24.57 -0.53 -15.68
C ARG A 502 -24.05 -1.83 -16.28
N SER A 503 -24.87 -2.50 -17.08
CA SER A 503 -24.47 -3.75 -17.76
C SER A 503 -23.43 -3.52 -18.86
N ASP A 504 -23.38 -2.30 -19.42
CA ASP A 504 -22.47 -1.85 -20.47
C ASP A 504 -21.24 -1.11 -19.94
N ASP A 505 -20.99 -1.12 -18.62
CA ASP A 505 -19.76 -0.58 -18.04
C ASP A 505 -18.53 -1.27 -18.62
N LEU A 506 -17.49 -0.49 -18.94
CA LEU A 506 -16.22 -0.95 -19.48
C LEU A 506 -15.59 -2.01 -18.57
N ILE A 507 -15.21 -3.15 -19.12
CA ILE A 507 -14.45 -4.16 -18.38
C ILE A 507 -12.95 -3.88 -18.52
N TYR A 508 -12.29 -3.58 -17.42
CA TYR A 508 -10.85 -3.38 -17.36
C TYR A 508 -10.24 -4.20 -16.23
N ARG A 509 -9.22 -5.00 -16.52
CA ARG A 509 -8.56 -5.94 -15.58
C ARG A 509 -9.56 -6.80 -14.78
N GLY A 510 -10.62 -7.25 -15.44
CA GLY A 510 -11.64 -8.11 -14.83
C GLY A 510 -12.65 -7.40 -13.91
N VAL A 511 -12.64 -6.06 -13.89
CA VAL A 511 -13.57 -5.22 -13.13
C VAL A 511 -14.38 -4.36 -14.10
N GLN A 512 -15.70 -4.27 -13.87
CA GLN A 512 -16.56 -3.34 -14.60
C GLN A 512 -16.44 -1.95 -13.98
N ILE A 513 -15.85 -1.00 -14.73
CA ILE A 513 -15.56 0.37 -14.30
C ILE A 513 -16.82 1.20 -14.38
N PRO A 514 -17.37 1.74 -13.27
CA PRO A 514 -18.57 2.57 -13.31
C PRO A 514 -18.35 3.82 -14.13
N ALA A 515 -19.26 4.12 -15.03
CA ALA A 515 -19.21 5.34 -15.85
C ALA A 515 -19.74 6.57 -15.10
N GLU A 516 -20.51 6.39 -14.02
CA GLU A 516 -21.15 7.47 -13.29
C GLU A 516 -21.12 7.23 -11.77
N PHE A 517 -21.05 8.33 -11.02
CA PHE A 517 -21.11 8.37 -9.57
C PHE A 517 -22.18 9.33 -9.09
N TRP A 518 -22.74 9.07 -7.93
CA TRP A 518 -23.81 9.87 -7.34
C TRP A 518 -23.52 10.18 -5.86
N LYS A 519 -24.09 11.32 -5.39
CA LYS A 519 -24.20 11.67 -3.97
C LYS A 519 -25.62 12.09 -3.65
N VAL A 520 -26.10 11.75 -2.44
CA VAL A 520 -27.29 12.32 -1.83
C VAL A 520 -26.88 12.94 -0.51
N VAL A 521 -27.10 14.25 -0.38
CA VAL A 521 -26.71 15.06 0.76
C VAL A 521 -27.96 15.42 1.55
N VAL A 522 -27.98 15.12 2.86
CA VAL A 522 -29.14 15.36 3.74
C VAL A 522 -28.72 16.29 4.87
N ILE A 523 -29.47 17.36 5.04
CA ILE A 523 -29.30 18.36 6.12
C ILE A 523 -30.62 18.70 6.77
N VAL A 524 -30.57 19.29 7.96
CA VAL A 524 -31.71 20.00 8.55
C VAL A 524 -31.53 21.48 8.28
N LYS A 525 -32.51 22.09 7.62
CA LYS A 525 -32.50 23.52 7.30
C LYS A 525 -32.77 24.38 8.54
N GLN A 526 -32.55 25.68 8.42
CA GLN A 526 -32.79 26.63 9.52
C GLN A 526 -34.26 26.67 10.00
N ASP A 527 -35.20 26.31 9.10
CA ASP A 527 -36.61 26.23 9.39
C ASP A 527 -37.01 24.91 10.11
N GLY A 528 -36.04 24.02 10.38
CA GLY A 528 -36.26 22.73 11.03
C GLY A 528 -36.76 21.64 10.08
N ASN A 529 -36.79 21.85 8.77
CA ASN A 529 -37.18 20.84 7.80
C ASN A 529 -35.95 20.09 7.24
N LEU A 530 -36.12 18.79 6.97
CA LEU A 530 -35.12 18.03 6.21
C LEU A 530 -35.06 18.53 4.76
N SER A 531 -33.85 18.55 4.22
CA SER A 531 -33.60 18.73 2.79
C SER A 531 -32.67 17.63 2.31
N ALA A 532 -33.02 16.99 1.19
CA ALA A 532 -32.21 15.98 0.53
C ALA A 532 -31.93 16.43 -0.90
N THR A 533 -30.66 16.64 -1.24
CA THR A 533 -30.23 17.04 -2.57
C THR A 533 -29.38 15.95 -3.20
N ALA A 534 -29.60 15.67 -4.49
CA ALA A 534 -28.88 14.62 -5.19
C ALA A 534 -28.02 15.16 -6.34
N TYR A 535 -26.88 14.53 -6.54
CA TYR A 535 -25.89 14.91 -7.55
C TYR A 535 -25.46 13.69 -8.35
N LEU A 536 -25.26 13.88 -9.65
CA LEU A 536 -24.77 12.86 -10.57
C LEU A 536 -23.57 13.41 -11.33
N GLN A 537 -22.53 12.60 -11.47
CA GLN A 537 -21.34 12.93 -12.22
C GLN A 537 -20.91 11.77 -13.12
N SER A 538 -20.47 12.08 -14.36
CA SER A 538 -20.08 11.09 -15.35
C SER A 538 -18.60 11.20 -15.70
N GLN A 539 -17.93 10.04 -15.78
CA GLN A 539 -16.58 9.89 -16.34
C GLN A 539 -16.58 9.13 -17.67
N LYS A 540 -17.73 8.91 -18.28
CA LYS A 540 -17.87 8.04 -19.46
C LYS A 540 -16.91 8.42 -20.58
N ASN A 541 -16.79 9.70 -20.90
CA ASN A 541 -15.90 10.18 -21.96
C ASN A 541 -14.41 10.08 -21.60
N LEU A 542 -14.07 9.86 -20.33
CA LEU A 542 -12.69 9.74 -19.85
C LEU A 542 -12.20 8.30 -19.86
N ILE A 543 -13.09 7.33 -19.61
CA ILE A 543 -12.74 5.90 -19.52
C ILE A 543 -12.81 5.18 -20.87
N ASP A 544 -13.58 5.67 -21.84
CA ASP A 544 -13.68 5.08 -23.18
C ASP A 544 -12.33 5.13 -23.96
N ASN A 545 -11.40 5.98 -23.52
CA ASN A 545 -10.05 6.14 -24.08
C ASN A 545 -8.99 6.22 -22.98
N LEU A 546 -8.77 5.13 -22.25
CA LEU A 546 -7.76 5.07 -21.17
C LEU A 546 -6.33 5.38 -21.62
N GLU A 547 -6.04 5.33 -22.93
CA GLU A 547 -4.75 5.71 -23.51
C GLU A 547 -4.68 7.17 -23.99
N PHE A 548 -5.81 7.84 -24.30
CA PHE A 548 -5.85 9.25 -24.76
C PHE A 548 -7.25 9.85 -24.52
N ALA A 549 -7.47 10.61 -23.45
CA ALA A 549 -8.76 11.24 -23.19
C ALA A 549 -8.70 12.77 -23.18
N TYR A 550 -9.40 13.39 -24.11
CA TYR A 550 -9.94 14.75 -24.02
C TYR A 550 -11.46 14.67 -23.99
N GLY A 551 -12.09 14.92 -22.83
CA GLY A 551 -13.55 14.98 -22.70
C GLY A 551 -13.97 15.89 -21.54
N GLU A 552 -15.07 16.63 -21.70
CA GLU A 552 -15.67 17.42 -20.62
C GLU A 552 -16.42 16.50 -19.67
N TYR A 553 -16.18 16.67 -18.37
CA TYR A 553 -16.98 16.10 -17.28
C TYR A 553 -17.98 17.16 -16.78
N LYS A 554 -19.17 16.71 -16.34
CA LYS A 554 -20.22 17.61 -15.85
C LYS A 554 -20.83 17.07 -14.57
N THR A 555 -21.05 17.96 -13.60
CA THR A 555 -21.82 17.67 -12.41
C THR A 555 -23.24 18.20 -12.62
N TYR A 556 -24.22 17.35 -12.32
CA TYR A 556 -25.63 17.68 -12.41
C TYR A 556 -26.28 17.56 -11.05
N GLN A 557 -27.03 18.57 -10.63
CA GLN A 557 -28.03 18.39 -9.57
C GLN A 557 -29.24 17.69 -10.20
N VAL A 558 -29.66 16.59 -9.58
CA VAL A 558 -30.75 15.74 -10.08
C VAL A 558 -31.72 15.42 -8.94
N ALA A 559 -32.91 14.96 -9.26
CA ALA A 559 -33.84 14.51 -8.23
C ALA A 559 -33.35 13.22 -7.55
N VAL A 560 -33.60 13.05 -6.25
CA VAL A 560 -33.31 11.82 -5.49
C VAL A 560 -33.96 10.61 -6.18
N SER A 561 -35.19 10.74 -6.67
CA SER A 561 -35.88 9.71 -7.45
C SER A 561 -35.13 9.29 -8.74
N LYS A 562 -34.33 10.18 -9.32
CA LYS A 562 -33.45 9.84 -10.46
C LYS A 562 -32.35 8.89 -10.03
N ILE A 563 -31.73 9.12 -8.87
CA ILE A 563 -30.72 8.21 -8.31
C ILE A 563 -31.34 6.85 -7.99
N GLU A 564 -32.52 6.81 -7.38
CA GLU A 564 -33.26 5.57 -7.12
C GLU A 564 -33.47 4.74 -8.39
N ASN A 565 -33.91 5.40 -9.46
CA ASN A 565 -34.13 4.74 -10.76
C ASN A 565 -32.84 4.21 -11.41
N LEU A 566 -31.72 4.91 -11.23
CA LEU A 566 -30.42 4.52 -11.79
C LEU A 566 -29.77 3.39 -11.03
N THR A 567 -29.95 3.34 -9.70
CA THR A 567 -29.18 2.45 -8.81
C THR A 567 -29.99 1.27 -8.30
N GLY A 568 -31.33 1.37 -8.28
CA GLY A 568 -32.20 0.40 -7.62
C GLY A 568 -32.16 0.49 -6.09
N LEU A 569 -31.68 1.62 -5.55
CA LEU A 569 -31.78 1.98 -4.14
C LEU A 569 -33.11 2.70 -3.88
N ASP A 570 -33.70 2.50 -2.70
CA ASP A 570 -34.90 3.21 -2.26
C ASP A 570 -34.52 4.01 -1.00
N PHE A 571 -34.52 5.34 -1.12
CA PHE A 571 -34.21 6.27 -0.04
C PHE A 571 -35.43 6.62 0.84
N GLY A 572 -36.57 5.97 0.60
CA GLY A 572 -37.79 6.14 1.40
C GLY A 572 -38.30 7.57 1.35
N GLU A 573 -38.53 8.16 2.53
CA GLU A 573 -39.11 9.49 2.64
C GLU A 573 -38.20 10.63 2.18
N LEU A 574 -36.88 10.40 1.99
CA LEU A 574 -35.94 11.45 1.55
C LEU A 574 -36.31 12.06 0.20
N ARG A 575 -36.94 11.28 -0.69
CA ARG A 575 -37.45 11.81 -1.97
C ARG A 575 -38.49 12.92 -1.79
N ASN A 576 -39.24 12.93 -0.67
CA ASN A 576 -40.24 13.94 -0.37
C ASN A 576 -39.63 15.25 0.16
N HIS A 577 -38.37 15.21 0.58
CA HIS A 577 -37.58 16.34 1.06
C HIS A 577 -36.64 16.93 -0.01
N ASP A 578 -36.79 16.49 -1.25
CA ASP A 578 -35.97 16.94 -2.38
C ASP A 578 -36.57 18.21 -3.01
N PRO A 579 -35.83 19.34 -3.02
CA PRO A 579 -36.30 20.57 -3.63
C PRO A 579 -36.64 20.44 -5.14
N LEU A 580 -35.95 19.54 -5.85
CA LEU A 580 -36.19 19.31 -7.27
C LEU A 580 -37.43 18.47 -7.58
N ASN A 581 -37.92 17.72 -6.60
CA ASN A 581 -39.14 16.92 -6.79
C ASN A 581 -40.40 17.77 -6.94
N GLN A 582 -40.31 19.07 -6.59
CA GLN A 582 -41.39 20.06 -6.78
C GLN A 582 -41.31 20.81 -8.11
N ILE A 583 -40.23 20.60 -8.88
CA ILE A 583 -40.00 21.25 -10.15
C ILE A 583 -40.12 20.17 -11.26
N GLU A 584 -41.10 20.27 -12.13
CA GLU A 584 -41.32 19.37 -13.29
C GLU A 584 -40.22 19.48 -14.37
N SER A 585 -38.93 19.40 -13.99
CA SER A 585 -37.85 19.38 -14.97
C SER A 585 -37.28 17.96 -15.12
N THR A 586 -37.51 17.36 -16.26
CA THR A 586 -36.99 16.02 -16.63
C THR A 586 -35.50 15.99 -16.94
N ASN A 587 -34.84 17.13 -17.03
CA ASN A 587 -33.40 17.27 -17.31
C ASN A 587 -32.71 17.84 -16.07
N GLY A 588 -31.68 17.17 -15.58
CA GLY A 588 -30.86 17.66 -14.48
C GLY A 588 -30.29 19.06 -14.76
N HIS A 589 -30.13 19.86 -13.70
CA HIS A 589 -29.52 21.19 -13.77
C HIS A 589 -28.01 21.06 -13.77
N ILE A 590 -27.34 21.67 -14.77
CA ILE A 590 -25.87 21.69 -14.83
C ILE A 590 -25.38 22.69 -13.75
N ILE A 591 -24.47 22.24 -12.89
CA ILE A 591 -23.80 23.09 -11.93
C ILE A 591 -22.52 23.60 -12.60
N GLU A 592 -22.49 24.86 -12.98
CA GLU A 592 -21.28 25.55 -13.45
C GLU A 592 -20.53 26.19 -12.28
N THR A 593 -21.28 26.68 -11.28
CA THR A 593 -20.76 27.22 -10.01
C THR A 593 -21.56 26.67 -8.83
N TYR A 594 -20.98 26.69 -7.63
CA TYR A 594 -21.65 26.19 -6.42
C TYR A 594 -22.82 27.07 -5.97
N GLU A 595 -22.94 28.28 -6.51
CA GLU A 595 -24.09 29.19 -6.31
C GLU A 595 -25.35 28.69 -7.03
N ASP A 596 -25.19 27.78 -8.00
CA ASP A 596 -26.29 27.18 -8.75
C ASP A 596 -27.02 26.05 -8.00
N ILE A 597 -26.56 25.68 -6.80
CA ILE A 597 -27.13 24.60 -5.99
C ILE A 597 -28.41 25.08 -5.29
N ASN A 598 -29.53 24.42 -5.57
CA ASN A 598 -30.79 24.60 -4.86
C ASN A 598 -30.86 23.66 -3.66
N PHE A 599 -30.90 24.22 -2.45
CA PHE A 599 -31.03 23.48 -1.18
C PHE A 599 -32.48 23.39 -0.69
#